data_f38613a48f95c48dc25d644e530f8b3a
#
_entry.id   f38613a48f95c48dc25d644e530f8b3a
#
_cell.length_a   1.000
_cell.length_b   1.000
_cell.length_c   1.000
_cell.angle_alpha   90.00
_cell.angle_beta   90.00
_cell.angle_gamma   90.00
#
_symmetry.space_group_name_H-M   'P 1'
#
loop_
_entity.id
_entity.type
_entity.pdbx_description
1 polymer ?
#
loop_
_entity_poly.entity_id
_entity_poly.type
_entity_poly.pdbx_seq_one_letter_code
_entity_poly.pdbx_strand_id
1 'polypeptide(L)'
;MTEQKKEYQHTIAKEVSYSGIGLHSGKDVLMTLKPAEADTGIVFVRTDLPGRPEIKALPENVSSTVKATTLSANGAEVFTVEHLMGALSMMAIDNIRIEMSSPEPPVTDGSAKVFCELIEKAEPM
;
A
#
# COMPACT_ATOMS: atom_id res chain seq x y z
N MET A 1 -22.73 -6.07 17.65
CA MET A 1 -22.32 -5.78 17.63
C MET A 1 -22.04 -5.30 17.10
N THR A 2 -21.98 -4.90 17.49
CA THR A 2 -21.58 -4.36 17.25
C THR A 2 -20.88 -4.17 16.55
N GLU A 3 -20.96 -3.67 16.36
CA GLU A 3 -20.16 -3.41 15.77
C GLU A 3 -19.22 -3.69 15.74
N GLN A 4 -19.33 -3.80 15.02
CA GLN A 4 -18.16 -4.42 15.41
C GLN A 4 -16.92 -3.81 14.98
N LYS A 5 -16.60 -2.75 15.47
CA LYS A 5 -15.29 -2.20 15.29
C LYS A 5 -14.28 -3.12 15.92
N LYS A 6 -13.11 -3.26 15.27
CA LYS A 6 -12.00 -3.94 15.90
C LYS A 6 -11.64 -3.18 17.16
N GLU A 7 -11.49 -3.92 18.21
CA GLU A 7 -11.07 -3.34 19.47
C GLU A 7 -9.65 -2.80 19.37
N TYR A 8 -8.79 -3.53 18.62
CA TYR A 8 -7.40 -3.13 18.40
C TYR A 8 -7.14 -3.03 16.92
N GLN A 9 -6.50 -1.96 16.53
CA GLN A 9 -6.05 -1.76 15.15
C GLN A 9 -4.54 -1.90 15.12
N HIS A 10 -4.03 -2.34 13.98
CA HIS A 10 -2.61 -2.63 13.84
C HIS A 10 -1.99 -1.75 12.77
N THR A 11 -0.77 -1.33 13.02
CA THR A 11 0.07 -0.65 12.06
C THR A 11 1.47 -1.26 12.15
N ILE A 12 2.49 -0.54 11.67
CA ILE A 12 3.88 -0.97 11.79
C ILE A 12 4.60 -0.02 12.75
N ALA A 13 5.64 -0.52 13.40
CA ALA A 13 6.38 0.27 14.38
C ALA A 13 7.47 1.13 13.74
N LYS A 14 8.02 0.68 12.61
CA LYS A 14 9.17 1.31 11.97
C LYS A 14 8.90 1.58 10.51
N GLU A 15 9.57 2.59 9.98
CA GLU A 15 9.56 2.87 8.55
C GLU A 15 10.51 1.91 7.84
N VAL A 16 10.07 1.33 6.72
CA VAL A 16 10.92 0.47 5.89
C VAL A 16 10.74 0.87 4.43
N SER A 17 11.81 0.70 3.65
CA SER A 17 11.79 1.03 2.22
C SER A 17 12.24 -0.14 1.39
N TYR A 18 11.77 -0.18 0.14
CA TYR A 18 12.16 -1.19 -0.83
C TYR A 18 12.18 -0.55 -2.21
N SER A 19 13.27 -0.78 -2.96
CA SER A 19 13.41 -0.26 -4.32
C SER A 19 13.30 -1.38 -5.33
N GLY A 20 12.70 -1.10 -6.47
CA GLY A 20 12.58 -2.08 -7.53
C GLY A 20 12.00 -1.45 -8.76
N ILE A 21 11.46 -2.28 -9.64
CA ILE A 21 10.89 -1.86 -10.92
C ILE A 21 9.44 -2.32 -10.96
N GLY A 22 8.55 -1.44 -11.44
CA GLY A 22 7.14 -1.80 -11.60
C GLY A 22 6.95 -2.81 -12.72
N LEU A 23 6.07 -3.79 -12.51
CA LEU A 23 5.87 -4.89 -13.45
C LEU A 23 5.41 -4.39 -14.83
N HIS A 24 4.38 -3.54 -14.83
CA HIS A 24 3.79 -3.07 -16.09
C HIS A 24 4.42 -1.76 -16.56
N SER A 25 4.79 -0.90 -15.63
CA SER A 25 5.34 0.42 -15.98
C SER A 25 6.79 0.36 -16.40
N GLY A 26 7.55 -0.62 -15.92
CA GLY A 26 8.99 -0.70 -16.16
C GLY A 26 9.78 0.41 -15.51
N LYS A 27 9.14 1.21 -14.66
CA LYS A 27 9.78 2.36 -14.03
C LYS A 27 10.38 1.99 -12.69
N ASP A 28 11.50 2.63 -12.36
CA ASP A 28 12.07 2.50 -11.01
C ASP A 28 11.09 3.06 -9.99
N VAL A 29 10.97 2.40 -8.86
CA VAL A 29 10.11 2.85 -7.79
C VAL A 29 10.79 2.66 -6.44
N LEU A 30 10.72 3.69 -5.62
CA LEU A 30 11.06 3.60 -4.20
C LEU A 30 9.76 3.59 -3.44
N MET A 31 9.52 2.51 -2.71
CA MET A 31 8.33 2.35 -1.89
C MET A 31 8.74 2.40 -0.43
N THR A 32 8.08 3.28 0.34
CA THR A 32 8.35 3.42 1.77
C THR A 32 7.07 3.18 2.54
N LEU A 33 7.11 2.22 3.46
CA LEU A 33 6.00 1.92 4.36
C LEU A 33 6.21 2.69 5.64
N LYS A 34 5.19 3.44 6.06
CA LYS A 34 5.27 4.28 7.27
C LYS A 34 4.12 3.97 8.20
N PRO A 35 4.35 4.06 9.52
CA PRO A 35 3.25 3.89 10.48
C PRO A 35 2.15 4.92 10.26
N ALA A 36 0.93 4.57 10.64
CA ALA A 36 -0.20 5.47 10.57
C ALA A 36 -1.06 5.31 11.81
N GLU A 37 -1.75 6.38 12.16
CA GLU A 37 -2.60 6.40 13.35
C GLU A 37 -3.87 5.57 13.13
N ALA A 38 -4.52 5.22 14.23
CA ALA A 38 -5.78 4.50 14.17
C ALA A 38 -6.78 5.23 13.28
N ASP A 39 -7.60 4.46 12.61
CA ASP A 39 -8.65 4.94 11.71
C ASP A 39 -8.15 5.62 10.44
N THR A 40 -6.84 5.55 10.17
CA THR A 40 -6.28 6.09 8.93
C THR A 40 -6.61 5.19 7.74
N GLY A 41 -6.58 3.86 7.95
CA GLY A 41 -6.73 2.92 6.85
C GLY A 41 -5.44 2.79 6.07
N ILE A 42 -5.54 2.21 4.89
CA ILE A 42 -4.41 2.03 3.99
C ILE A 42 -4.42 3.17 2.99
N VAL A 43 -3.35 3.97 2.98
CA VAL A 43 -3.27 5.18 2.16
C VAL A 43 -2.00 5.12 1.31
N PHE A 44 -2.18 5.19 -0.01
CA PHE A 44 -1.07 5.33 -0.94
C PHE A 44 -0.79 6.81 -1.18
N VAL A 45 0.49 7.17 -1.27
CA VAL A 45 0.90 8.56 -1.51
C VAL A 45 1.85 8.58 -2.70
N ARG A 46 1.52 9.35 -3.73
CA ARG A 46 2.36 9.50 -4.91
C ARG A 46 3.34 10.65 -4.69
N THR A 47 4.55 10.30 -4.27
CA THR A 47 5.55 11.32 -3.92
C THR A 47 6.19 11.97 -5.14
N ASP A 48 6.00 11.38 -6.32
CA ASP A 48 6.54 11.90 -7.58
C ASP A 48 5.66 12.98 -8.21
N LEU A 49 4.44 13.16 -7.69
CA LEU A 49 3.49 14.13 -8.25
C LEU A 49 3.40 15.37 -7.38
N PRO A 50 3.09 16.54 -7.98
CA PRO A 50 2.91 17.76 -7.20
C PRO A 50 1.79 17.59 -6.18
N GLY A 51 2.00 18.11 -4.98
CA GLY A 51 1.01 18.02 -3.92
C GLY A 51 0.96 16.67 -3.23
N ARG A 52 1.74 15.68 -3.70
CA ARG A 52 1.80 14.36 -3.11
C ARG A 52 0.40 13.79 -2.85
N PRO A 53 -0.38 13.57 -3.93
CA PRO A 53 -1.77 13.13 -3.75
C PRO A 53 -1.89 11.80 -3.03
N GLU A 54 -2.93 11.68 -2.21
CA GLU A 54 -3.22 10.49 -1.43
C GLU A 54 -4.36 9.72 -2.06
N ILE A 55 -4.22 8.41 -2.15
CA ILE A 55 -5.25 7.52 -2.67
C ILE A 55 -5.54 6.49 -1.59
N LYS A 56 -6.72 6.59 -0.97
CA LYS A 56 -7.12 5.62 0.04
C LYS A 56 -7.55 4.32 -0.62
N ALA A 57 -7.17 3.20 -0.02
CA ALA A 57 -7.53 1.88 -0.53
C ALA A 57 -8.96 1.54 -0.09
N LEU A 58 -9.92 2.17 -0.72
CA LEU A 58 -11.36 1.97 -0.47
C LEU A 58 -12.02 1.42 -1.71
N PRO A 59 -13.11 0.63 -1.56
CA PRO A 59 -13.80 0.09 -2.73
C PRO A 59 -14.21 1.15 -3.74
N GLU A 60 -14.65 2.33 -3.28
CA GLU A 60 -15.09 3.39 -4.20
C GLU A 60 -13.94 3.95 -5.02
N ASN A 61 -12.68 3.71 -4.64
CA ASN A 61 -11.52 4.19 -5.38
C ASN A 61 -10.98 3.18 -6.37
N VAL A 62 -11.54 1.96 -6.42
CA VAL A 62 -11.13 0.97 -7.40
C VAL A 62 -11.67 1.39 -8.76
N SER A 63 -10.77 1.73 -9.68
CA SER A 63 -11.15 2.21 -11.00
C SER A 63 -11.05 1.14 -12.08
N SER A 64 -10.29 0.07 -11.84
CA SER A 64 -10.16 -1.01 -12.80
C SER A 64 -9.64 -2.26 -12.11
N THR A 65 -10.10 -3.43 -12.59
CA THR A 65 -9.54 -4.72 -12.20
C THR A 65 -9.10 -5.52 -13.42
N VAL A 66 -9.11 -4.88 -14.60
CA VAL A 66 -8.65 -5.52 -15.84
C VAL A 66 -7.13 -5.56 -15.81
N LYS A 67 -6.54 -6.76 -15.88
CA LYS A 67 -5.11 -7.04 -15.83
C LYS A 67 -4.48 -6.79 -14.47
N ALA A 68 -4.90 -5.75 -13.75
CA ALA A 68 -4.33 -5.41 -12.44
C ALA A 68 -5.32 -4.54 -11.70
N THR A 69 -5.25 -4.56 -10.38
CA THR A 69 -6.11 -3.71 -9.56
C THR A 69 -5.56 -2.29 -9.56
N THR A 70 -6.40 -1.34 -9.93
CA THR A 70 -6.05 0.08 -9.98
C THR A 70 -6.93 0.87 -9.02
N LEU A 71 -6.30 1.73 -8.23
CA LEU A 71 -6.98 2.65 -7.34
C LEU A 71 -6.74 4.07 -7.85
N SER A 72 -7.79 4.88 -7.89
CA SER A 72 -7.70 6.25 -8.39
C SER A 72 -8.42 7.20 -7.45
N ALA A 73 -7.78 8.33 -7.16
CA ALA A 73 -8.37 9.40 -6.37
C ALA A 73 -7.48 10.63 -6.46
N ASN A 74 -8.06 11.79 -6.27
CA ASN A 74 -7.32 13.06 -6.18
C ASN A 74 -6.42 13.33 -7.38
N GLY A 75 -6.87 12.89 -8.57
CA GLY A 75 -6.12 13.13 -9.80
C GLY A 75 -4.93 12.22 -10.00
N ALA A 76 -4.81 11.16 -9.23
CA ALA A 76 -3.69 10.24 -9.34
C ALA A 76 -4.18 8.80 -9.27
N GLU A 77 -3.31 7.87 -9.65
CA GLU A 77 -3.64 6.45 -9.57
C GLU A 77 -2.44 5.65 -9.12
N VAL A 78 -2.72 4.49 -8.54
CA VAL A 78 -1.73 3.44 -8.28
C VAL A 78 -2.33 2.14 -8.79
N PHE A 79 -1.51 1.26 -9.36
CA PHE A 79 -2.02 0.02 -9.93
C PHE A 79 -1.09 -1.14 -9.60
N THR A 80 -1.58 -2.36 -9.88
CA THR A 80 -0.88 -3.61 -9.54
C THR A 80 -0.66 -3.69 -8.02
N VAL A 81 -1.70 -3.33 -7.25
CA VAL A 81 -1.58 -3.25 -5.79
C VAL A 81 -2.02 -4.53 -5.09
N GLU A 82 -2.46 -5.55 -5.84
CA GLU A 82 -3.10 -6.73 -5.23
C GLU A 82 -2.17 -7.53 -4.33
N HIS A 83 -0.89 -7.68 -4.70
CA HIS A 83 0.04 -8.47 -3.87
C HIS A 83 0.38 -7.75 -2.57
N LEU A 84 0.58 -6.44 -2.66
CA LEU A 84 0.83 -5.64 -1.47
C LEU A 84 -0.39 -5.62 -0.56
N MET A 85 -1.59 -5.43 -1.13
CA MET A 85 -2.82 -5.45 -0.36
C MET A 85 -3.03 -6.82 0.28
N GLY A 86 -2.71 -7.90 -0.44
CA GLY A 86 -2.78 -9.25 0.10
C GLY A 86 -1.85 -9.43 1.29
N ALA A 87 -0.63 -8.91 1.20
CA ALA A 87 0.32 -9.00 2.29
C ALA A 87 -0.17 -8.25 3.53
N LEU A 88 -0.70 -7.04 3.34
CA LEU A 88 -1.24 -6.26 4.44
C LEU A 88 -2.39 -6.99 5.13
N SER A 89 -3.24 -7.64 4.34
CA SER A 89 -4.34 -8.42 4.88
C SER A 89 -3.83 -9.62 5.67
N MET A 90 -2.87 -10.36 5.12
CA MET A 90 -2.30 -11.53 5.80
C MET A 90 -1.61 -11.17 7.11
N MET A 91 -0.99 -10.01 7.15
CA MET A 91 -0.28 -9.54 8.35
C MET A 91 -1.18 -8.72 9.26
N ALA A 92 -2.47 -8.60 8.93
CA ALA A 92 -3.48 -7.91 9.72
C ALA A 92 -3.14 -6.44 10.00
N ILE A 93 -2.60 -5.76 8.99
CA ILE A 93 -2.28 -4.33 9.10
C ILE A 93 -3.51 -3.52 8.68
N ASP A 94 -3.98 -2.68 9.56
CA ASP A 94 -5.18 -1.85 9.35
C ASP A 94 -4.83 -0.44 8.88
N ASN A 95 -3.73 0.11 9.36
CA ASN A 95 -3.39 1.51 9.13
C ASN A 95 -1.94 1.61 8.69
N ILE A 96 -1.70 2.20 7.52
CA ILE A 96 -0.35 2.32 6.99
C ILE A 96 -0.34 3.37 5.88
N ARG A 97 0.77 4.11 5.78
CA ARG A 97 1.01 5.01 4.65
C ARG A 97 2.05 4.35 3.76
N ILE A 98 1.73 4.29 2.47
CA ILE A 98 2.61 3.66 1.47
C ILE A 98 3.01 4.75 0.48
N GLU A 99 4.21 5.26 0.63
CA GLU A 99 4.73 6.30 -0.26
C GLU A 99 5.43 5.65 -1.43
N MET A 100 5.09 6.09 -2.64
CA MET A 100 5.63 5.52 -3.86
C MET A 100 6.06 6.62 -4.80
N SER A 101 7.24 6.48 -5.40
CA SER A 101 7.77 7.45 -6.35
C SER A 101 7.31 7.16 -7.78
N SER A 102 6.32 6.28 -7.96
CA SER A 102 5.84 5.79 -9.25
C SER A 102 4.42 5.28 -9.06
N PRO A 103 3.64 5.09 -10.13
CA PRO A 103 2.26 4.61 -9.97
C PRO A 103 2.13 3.14 -9.59
N GLU A 104 3.22 2.38 -9.61
CA GLU A 104 3.16 0.94 -9.39
C GLU A 104 4.15 0.52 -8.33
N PRO A 105 3.75 -0.35 -7.36
CA PRO A 105 4.73 -0.91 -6.41
C PRO A 105 5.78 -1.73 -7.13
N PRO A 106 6.95 -1.92 -6.52
CA PRO A 106 7.99 -2.73 -7.17
C PRO A 106 7.52 -4.17 -7.34
N VAL A 107 7.85 -4.74 -8.51
CA VAL A 107 7.66 -6.17 -8.69
C VAL A 107 8.70 -6.87 -7.83
N THR A 108 8.28 -7.94 -7.18
CA THR A 108 9.16 -8.71 -6.33
C THR A 108 9.36 -10.07 -6.99
N ASP A 109 8.86 -11.14 -6.36
CA ASP A 109 8.94 -12.47 -6.95
C ASP A 109 7.59 -12.89 -7.56
N GLY A 110 6.68 -11.94 -7.74
CA GLY A 110 5.35 -12.22 -8.29
C GLY A 110 4.35 -12.69 -7.25
N SER A 111 4.70 -12.59 -5.97
CA SER A 111 3.81 -12.99 -4.89
C SER A 111 3.83 -11.94 -3.78
N ALA A 112 3.06 -12.20 -2.73
CA ALA A 112 3.01 -11.31 -1.57
C ALA A 112 4.16 -11.53 -0.59
N LYS A 113 5.01 -12.54 -0.83
CA LYS A 113 6.01 -12.97 0.15
C LYS A 113 6.98 -11.86 0.55
N VAL A 114 7.55 -11.16 -0.43
CA VAL A 114 8.53 -10.12 -0.14
C VAL A 114 7.87 -8.98 0.64
N PHE A 115 6.63 -8.63 0.29
CA PHE A 115 5.92 -7.59 1.03
C PHE A 115 5.66 -8.01 2.48
N CYS A 116 5.32 -9.29 2.70
CA CYS A 116 5.16 -9.79 4.07
C CYS A 116 6.48 -9.69 4.85
N GLU A 117 7.60 -9.98 4.19
CA GLU A 117 8.91 -9.88 4.84
C GLU A 117 9.23 -8.44 5.21
N LEU A 118 8.88 -7.47 4.34
CA LEU A 118 9.07 -6.06 4.65
C LEU A 118 8.23 -5.63 5.84
N ILE A 119 6.98 -6.07 5.90
CA ILE A 119 6.10 -5.74 7.01
C ILE A 119 6.65 -6.32 8.31
N GLU A 120 7.18 -7.53 8.23
CA GLU A 120 7.78 -8.18 9.39
C GLU A 120 8.98 -7.38 9.90
N LYS A 121 9.83 -6.88 9.01
CA LYS A 121 10.95 -6.02 9.38
C LYS A 121 10.47 -4.71 10.00
N ALA A 122 9.32 -4.22 9.59
CA ALA A 122 8.74 -2.99 10.11
C ALA A 122 8.11 -3.20 11.48
N GLU A 123 8.03 -4.43 11.95
CA GLU A 123 7.51 -4.79 13.26
C GLU A 123 6.04 -4.39 13.41
N PRO A 124 5.13 -5.27 12.99
CA PRO A 124 3.68 -5.01 13.20
C PRO A 124 3.37 -4.76 14.67
N MET A 125 2.47 -3.83 14.93
CA MET A 125 2.12 -3.51 16.30
C MET A 125 0.65 -3.15 16.47
#